data_19c864cea50c8812642b83eb6b3aca41
#
_entry.id   19c864cea50c8812642b83eb6b3aca41
#
_cell.length_a   1.000
_cell.length_b   1.000
_cell.length_c   1.000
_cell.angle_alpha   90.00
_cell.angle_beta   90.00
_cell.angle_gamma   90.00
#
_symmetry.space_group_name_H-M   'P 1'
#
loop_
_entity.id
_entity.type
_entity.pdbx_description
1 polymer ?
#
loop_
_entity_poly.entity_id
_entity_poly.type
_entity_poly.pdbx_seq_one_letter_code
_entity_poly.pdbx_strand_id
1 'polypeptide(L)'
;MKWTGKACLAILATLLTVSAATASSGSLPDLKGKTVVAVTGNDYTPLNFVDPKTGKAVGWEYDAVNEIGRRLNCTIDWKVCTWDTMISAIREGQFDVGMDGITINEKRKKQVDFSAPYMVSQQYMLVRADEDRFTNEKEFSANKKLLIGSQPGTTNFYVGVYNVLDGDESNPRIKLFENFGAAVQAMVAGDLDMVLMDAASSRGYIGAMPGKLKTVGGPLGTEEFGFIFTPGSDLVAPFNQAIESMKKDGFLDSLNTKWFYEYNK
;
A
#
# COMPACT_ATOMS: atom_id res chain seq x y z
N MET A 1 -70.58 16.13 -55.34
CA MET A 1 -70.46 16.92 -54.10
C MET A 1 -69.20 16.49 -53.42
N LYS A 2 -68.16 17.31 -53.51
CA LYS A 2 -66.79 17.01 -53.05
C LYS A 2 -66.58 17.61 -51.67
N TRP A 3 -66.20 16.81 -50.72
CA TRP A 3 -65.74 17.29 -49.39
C TRP A 3 -64.33 16.95 -49.15
N THR A 4 -63.52 17.96 -49.09
CA THR A 4 -62.08 17.89 -48.81
C THR A 4 -61.85 18.13 -47.29
N GLY A 5 -61.45 17.10 -46.55
CA GLY A 5 -61.03 17.24 -45.15
C GLY A 5 -59.53 17.45 -45.09
N LYS A 6 -59.12 18.60 -44.57
CA LYS A 6 -57.68 18.87 -44.22
C LYS A 6 -57.42 18.34 -42.82
N ALA A 7 -56.56 17.37 -42.74
CA ALA A 7 -55.97 16.89 -41.45
C ALA A 7 -54.80 17.79 -41.05
N CYS A 8 -54.90 18.48 -39.92
CA CYS A 8 -53.82 19.18 -39.27
C CYS A 8 -52.98 18.19 -38.43
N LEU A 9 -51.73 17.97 -38.84
CA LEU A 9 -50.76 17.20 -38.09
C LEU A 9 -50.09 18.13 -37.05
N ALA A 10 -50.43 17.96 -35.77
CA ALA A 10 -49.74 18.65 -34.68
C ALA A 10 -48.47 17.85 -34.31
N ILE A 11 -47.32 18.43 -34.61
CA ILE A 11 -45.99 17.87 -34.18
C ILE A 11 -45.73 18.34 -32.76
N LEU A 12 -45.81 17.40 -31.81
CA LEU A 12 -45.46 17.62 -30.42
C LEU A 12 -43.93 17.47 -30.28
N ALA A 13 -43.22 18.59 -30.20
CA ALA A 13 -41.79 18.62 -29.92
C ALA A 13 -41.54 18.39 -28.42
N THR A 14 -41.17 17.18 -28.04
CA THR A 14 -40.70 16.88 -26.69
C THR A 14 -39.26 17.38 -26.52
N LEU A 15 -39.10 18.50 -25.80
CA LEU A 15 -37.77 18.94 -25.32
C LEU A 15 -37.29 17.97 -24.24
N LEU A 16 -36.33 17.13 -24.58
CA LEU A 16 -35.50 16.40 -23.61
C LEU A 16 -34.52 17.39 -22.95
N THR A 17 -34.84 17.83 -21.75
CA THR A 17 -33.87 18.54 -20.91
C THR A 17 -32.84 17.52 -20.40
N VAL A 18 -31.65 17.49 -21.01
CA VAL A 18 -30.51 16.81 -20.48
C VAL A 18 -30.03 17.60 -19.26
N SER A 19 -30.40 17.12 -18.07
CA SER A 19 -29.81 17.63 -16.81
C SER A 19 -28.36 17.19 -16.78
N ALA A 20 -27.46 18.09 -17.15
CA ALA A 20 -26.03 17.89 -16.87
C ALA A 20 -25.88 17.89 -15.33
N ALA A 21 -25.62 16.71 -14.75
CA ALA A 21 -25.18 16.61 -13.39
C ALA A 21 -23.83 17.32 -13.31
N THR A 22 -23.84 18.57 -12.86
CA THR A 22 -22.62 19.27 -12.46
C THR A 22 -22.04 18.49 -11.28
N ALA A 23 -20.94 17.76 -11.52
CA ALA A 23 -20.13 17.23 -10.44
C ALA A 23 -19.73 18.42 -9.56
N SER A 24 -20.36 18.51 -8.39
CA SER A 24 -20.01 19.50 -7.37
C SER A 24 -18.53 19.29 -7.03
N SER A 25 -17.70 20.25 -7.38
CA SER A 25 -16.35 20.37 -6.80
C SER A 25 -16.54 20.85 -5.35
N GLY A 26 -17.12 19.96 -4.50
CA GLY A 26 -17.28 20.23 -3.09
C GLY A 26 -15.91 20.43 -2.46
N SER A 27 -15.78 21.41 -1.57
CA SER A 27 -14.62 21.55 -0.69
C SER A 27 -14.43 20.24 0.08
N LEU A 28 -13.16 19.86 0.32
CA LEU A 28 -12.85 18.71 1.19
C LEU A 28 -13.50 18.91 2.58
N PRO A 29 -13.82 17.81 3.28
CA PRO A 29 -14.31 17.90 4.65
C PRO A 29 -13.34 18.65 5.56
N ASP A 30 -13.87 19.46 6.45
CA ASP A 30 -13.10 20.17 7.46
C ASP A 30 -13.26 19.44 8.81
N LEU A 31 -12.18 18.85 9.32
CA LEU A 31 -12.15 18.16 10.62
C LEU A 31 -11.92 19.12 11.80
N LYS A 32 -11.94 20.45 11.55
CA LYS A 32 -11.98 21.51 12.58
C LYS A 32 -10.86 21.44 13.63
N GLY A 33 -9.67 21.06 13.19
CA GLY A 33 -8.51 20.92 14.06
C GLY A 33 -8.51 19.66 14.96
N LYS A 34 -9.36 18.65 14.66
CA LYS A 34 -9.35 17.34 15.36
C LYS A 34 -7.94 16.76 15.35
N THR A 35 -7.50 16.19 16.47
CA THR A 35 -6.29 15.38 16.49
C THR A 35 -6.66 13.96 16.02
N VAL A 36 -5.92 13.44 15.04
CA VAL A 36 -6.02 12.07 14.51
C VAL A 36 -4.77 11.32 14.94
N VAL A 37 -4.95 10.26 15.71
CA VAL A 37 -3.85 9.42 16.19
C VAL A 37 -3.51 8.40 15.11
N ALA A 38 -2.36 8.57 14.46
CA ALA A 38 -1.85 7.71 13.39
C ALA A 38 -0.77 6.77 13.90
N VAL A 39 -0.82 5.49 13.50
CA VAL A 39 0.16 4.48 13.90
C VAL A 39 0.82 3.81 12.69
N THR A 40 2.14 3.53 12.82
CA THR A 40 2.97 2.86 11.81
C THR A 40 4.01 1.96 12.47
N GLY A 41 4.61 1.01 11.71
CA GLY A 41 5.70 0.16 12.19
C GLY A 41 7.04 0.86 12.26
N ASN A 42 7.27 1.84 11.38
CA ASN A 42 8.54 2.57 11.28
C ASN A 42 9.74 1.72 10.81
N ASP A 43 9.47 0.64 10.10
CA ASP A 43 10.46 -0.36 9.71
C ASP A 43 10.32 -0.85 8.24
N TYR A 44 9.46 -0.17 7.45
CA TYR A 44 9.16 -0.55 6.07
C TYR A 44 9.58 0.50 5.04
N THR A 45 10.89 0.56 4.75
CA THR A 45 11.47 1.54 3.81
C THR A 45 11.00 1.30 2.36
N PRO A 46 10.68 2.33 1.56
CA PRO A 46 10.70 3.77 1.86
C PRO A 46 9.30 4.31 2.26
N LEU A 47 8.36 3.43 2.65
CA LEU A 47 7.00 3.82 3.02
C LEU A 47 6.98 4.50 4.39
N ASN A 48 7.56 3.86 5.41
CA ASN A 48 7.69 4.37 6.75
C ASN A 48 8.94 3.78 7.41
N PHE A 49 9.86 4.59 7.87
CA PHE A 49 11.12 4.13 8.46
C PHE A 49 11.83 5.25 9.24
N VAL A 50 12.81 4.86 10.05
CA VAL A 50 13.72 5.82 10.68
C VAL A 50 14.90 6.05 9.75
N ASP A 51 15.06 7.27 9.27
CA ASP A 51 16.20 7.67 8.44
C ASP A 51 17.50 7.52 9.24
N PRO A 52 18.43 6.65 8.83
CA PRO A 52 19.66 6.39 9.58
C PRO A 52 20.61 7.57 9.63
N LYS A 53 20.45 8.57 8.73
CA LYS A 53 21.28 9.77 8.70
C LYS A 53 20.83 10.82 9.70
N THR A 54 19.52 10.92 9.91
CA THR A 54 18.93 12.00 10.73
C THR A 54 18.28 11.50 12.01
N GLY A 55 18.03 10.21 12.16
CA GLY A 55 17.29 9.60 13.26
C GLY A 55 15.79 9.96 13.28
N LYS A 56 15.27 10.56 12.22
CA LYS A 56 13.86 10.98 12.13
C LYS A 56 13.02 9.91 11.46
N ALA A 57 11.80 9.75 11.92
CA ALA A 57 10.77 8.98 11.24
C ALA A 57 10.33 9.72 9.97
N VAL A 58 10.43 9.04 8.83
CA VAL A 58 10.15 9.58 7.50
C VAL A 58 9.57 8.49 6.59
N GLY A 59 9.09 8.89 5.42
CA GLY A 59 8.63 7.96 4.40
C GLY A 59 7.44 8.50 3.61
N TRP A 60 7.11 7.76 2.56
CA TRP A 60 6.00 8.07 1.67
C TRP A 60 4.67 8.22 2.44
N GLU A 61 4.39 7.30 3.36
CA GLU A 61 3.14 7.28 4.15
C GLU A 61 3.10 8.43 5.16
N TYR A 62 4.23 8.79 5.77
CA TYR A 62 4.32 9.98 6.63
C TYR A 62 3.94 11.25 5.86
N ASP A 63 4.52 11.45 4.68
CA ASP A 63 4.22 12.62 3.87
C ASP A 63 2.77 12.62 3.38
N ALA A 64 2.26 11.46 2.96
CA ALA A 64 0.88 11.32 2.49
C ALA A 64 -0.13 11.64 3.61
N VAL A 65 0.05 11.09 4.80
CA VAL A 65 -0.88 11.29 5.91
C VAL A 65 -0.78 12.71 6.49
N ASN A 66 0.42 13.28 6.54
CA ASN A 66 0.59 14.71 6.92
C ASN A 66 -0.12 15.64 5.92
N GLU A 67 -0.06 15.35 4.61
CA GLU A 67 -0.79 16.12 3.60
C GLU A 67 -2.30 15.92 3.71
N ILE A 68 -2.77 14.69 4.00
CA ILE A 68 -4.18 14.44 4.32
C ILE A 68 -4.61 15.30 5.50
N GLY A 69 -3.82 15.32 6.57
CA GLY A 69 -4.10 16.16 7.74
C GLY A 69 -4.21 17.65 7.41
N ARG A 70 -3.29 18.15 6.57
CA ARG A 70 -3.32 19.54 6.10
C ARG A 70 -4.59 19.83 5.27
N ARG A 71 -4.97 18.93 4.35
CA ARG A 71 -6.14 19.11 3.49
C ARG A 71 -7.46 19.03 4.25
N LEU A 72 -7.52 18.19 5.27
CA LEU A 72 -8.72 17.97 6.08
C LEU A 72 -8.77 18.90 7.32
N ASN A 73 -7.80 19.80 7.50
CA ASN A 73 -7.68 20.66 8.69
C ASN A 73 -7.71 19.82 9.98
N CYS A 74 -6.79 18.85 10.11
CA CYS A 74 -6.59 18.09 11.33
C CYS A 74 -5.09 17.97 11.66
N THR A 75 -4.80 17.68 12.93
CA THR A 75 -3.43 17.44 13.42
C THR A 75 -3.19 15.93 13.48
N ILE A 76 -2.03 15.49 13.01
CA ILE A 76 -1.64 14.07 13.08
C ILE A 76 -0.73 13.86 14.30
N ASP A 77 -1.16 13.01 15.22
CA ASP A 77 -0.36 12.56 16.37
C ASP A 77 0.20 11.16 16.07
N TRP A 78 1.50 11.09 15.79
CA TRP A 78 2.16 9.88 15.35
C TRP A 78 2.51 8.95 16.49
N LYS A 79 2.17 7.66 16.34
CA LYS A 79 2.52 6.56 17.24
C LYS A 79 3.23 5.46 16.46
N VAL A 80 3.91 4.57 17.18
CA VAL A 80 4.58 3.40 16.63
C VAL A 80 4.10 2.15 17.37
N CYS A 81 3.81 1.09 16.64
CA CYS A 81 3.60 -0.24 17.19
C CYS A 81 4.19 -1.30 16.25
N THR A 82 4.36 -2.53 16.74
CA THR A 82 4.84 -3.63 15.91
C THR A 82 3.74 -4.13 14.97
N TRP A 83 4.15 -4.69 13.83
CA TRP A 83 3.24 -5.22 12.81
C TRP A 83 2.23 -6.24 13.38
N ASP A 84 2.68 -7.16 14.21
CA ASP A 84 1.85 -8.23 14.79
C ASP A 84 0.69 -7.71 15.64
N THR A 85 0.82 -6.52 16.22
CA THR A 85 -0.21 -5.89 17.06
C THR A 85 -1.06 -4.87 16.32
N MET A 86 -0.62 -4.33 15.19
CA MET A 86 -1.21 -3.17 14.52
C MET A 86 -2.69 -3.35 14.18
N ILE A 87 -3.04 -4.46 13.49
CA ILE A 87 -4.44 -4.69 13.06
C ILE A 87 -5.37 -4.84 14.27
N SER A 88 -4.93 -5.53 15.34
CA SER A 88 -5.73 -5.67 16.55
C SER A 88 -5.89 -4.35 17.30
N ALA A 89 -4.82 -3.56 17.40
CA ALA A 89 -4.85 -2.25 18.05
C ALA A 89 -5.79 -1.26 17.35
N ILE A 90 -5.79 -1.24 16.01
CA ILE A 90 -6.74 -0.44 15.22
C ILE A 90 -8.17 -0.95 15.40
N ARG A 91 -8.40 -2.27 15.32
CA ARG A 91 -9.74 -2.84 15.53
C ARG A 91 -10.32 -2.48 16.89
N GLU A 92 -9.50 -2.41 17.91
CA GLU A 92 -9.87 -2.09 19.30
C GLU A 92 -9.96 -0.58 19.57
N GLY A 93 -9.70 0.27 18.56
CA GLY A 93 -9.81 1.72 18.68
C GLY A 93 -8.69 2.38 19.50
N GLN A 94 -7.53 1.73 19.62
CA GLN A 94 -6.36 2.32 20.31
C GLN A 94 -5.75 3.46 19.49
N PHE A 95 -5.91 3.43 18.17
CA PHE A 95 -5.46 4.44 17.21
C PHE A 95 -6.57 4.71 16.20
N ASP A 96 -6.58 5.91 15.60
CA ASP A 96 -7.61 6.31 14.63
C ASP A 96 -7.33 5.79 13.23
N VAL A 97 -6.06 5.73 12.83
CA VAL A 97 -5.62 5.27 11.49
C VAL A 97 -4.29 4.54 11.58
N GLY A 98 -4.16 3.46 10.83
CA GLY A 98 -2.91 2.68 10.73
C GLY A 98 -2.39 2.58 9.31
N MET A 99 -1.06 2.51 9.17
CA MET A 99 -0.35 2.37 7.90
C MET A 99 0.97 1.65 8.07
N ASP A 100 1.28 0.75 7.14
CA ASP A 100 2.53 -0.02 7.08
C ASP A 100 2.60 -0.84 5.77
N GLY A 101 2.32 -0.20 4.63
CA GLY A 101 2.16 -0.92 3.37
C GLY A 101 1.07 -1.99 3.44
N ILE A 102 -0.08 -1.67 4.04
CA ILE A 102 -1.08 -2.68 4.41
C ILE A 102 -1.90 -3.09 3.21
N THR A 103 -1.70 -4.31 2.72
CA THR A 103 -2.47 -4.89 1.61
C THR A 103 -3.93 -5.02 1.97
N ILE A 104 -4.79 -4.48 1.13
CA ILE A 104 -6.24 -4.65 1.18
C ILE A 104 -6.58 -6.10 0.80
N ASN A 105 -7.12 -6.88 1.73
CA ASN A 105 -7.58 -8.25 1.46
C ASN A 105 -8.79 -8.63 2.32
N GLU A 106 -9.50 -9.68 1.91
CA GLU A 106 -10.76 -10.09 2.55
C GLU A 106 -10.59 -10.56 4.01
N LYS A 107 -9.41 -11.09 4.38
CA LYS A 107 -9.14 -11.50 5.77
C LYS A 107 -9.04 -10.27 6.69
N ARG A 108 -8.38 -9.21 6.21
CA ARG A 108 -8.20 -7.96 6.95
C ARG A 108 -9.47 -7.11 6.97
N LYS A 109 -10.22 -7.04 5.87
CA LYS A 109 -11.54 -6.35 5.80
C LYS A 109 -12.57 -6.86 6.81
N LYS A 110 -12.44 -8.09 7.29
CA LYS A 110 -13.28 -8.64 8.37
C LYS A 110 -12.94 -8.09 9.75
N GLN A 111 -11.83 -7.39 9.88
CA GLN A 111 -11.30 -6.92 11.16
C GLN A 111 -11.23 -5.41 11.27
N VAL A 112 -10.97 -4.72 10.16
CA VAL A 112 -10.77 -3.27 10.07
C VAL A 112 -11.38 -2.73 8.80
N ASP A 113 -11.73 -1.45 8.79
CA ASP A 113 -12.11 -0.74 7.57
C ASP A 113 -10.87 -0.23 6.83
N PHE A 114 -10.98 -0.14 5.51
CA PHE A 114 -9.91 0.35 4.65
C PHE A 114 -10.29 1.67 3.97
N SER A 115 -9.29 2.49 3.73
CA SER A 115 -9.40 3.56 2.73
C SER A 115 -9.52 2.98 1.30
N ALA A 116 -9.85 3.84 0.34
CA ALA A 116 -9.52 3.59 -1.06
C ALA A 116 -8.01 3.31 -1.19
N PRO A 117 -7.58 2.49 -2.17
CA PRO A 117 -6.16 2.22 -2.35
C PRO A 117 -5.40 3.51 -2.69
N TYR A 118 -4.31 3.74 -1.97
CA TYR A 118 -3.38 4.84 -2.24
C TYR A 118 -2.23 4.44 -3.16
N MET A 119 -1.94 3.14 -3.26
CA MET A 119 -0.86 2.57 -4.06
C MET A 119 -1.22 1.17 -4.56
N VAL A 120 -0.75 0.84 -5.77
CA VAL A 120 -0.74 -0.52 -6.31
C VAL A 120 0.71 -0.96 -6.38
N SER A 121 1.01 -2.15 -5.87
CA SER A 121 2.35 -2.73 -5.88
C SER A 121 2.33 -4.18 -6.39
N GLN A 122 3.50 -4.71 -6.66
CA GLN A 122 3.71 -6.09 -7.08
C GLN A 122 4.80 -6.71 -6.22
N GLN A 123 4.70 -8.00 -5.94
CA GLN A 123 5.69 -8.70 -5.14
C GLN A 123 6.77 -9.34 -6.01
N TYR A 124 8.02 -9.20 -5.59
CA TYR A 124 9.21 -9.72 -6.26
C TYR A 124 10.11 -10.50 -5.31
N MET A 125 10.96 -11.31 -5.90
CA MET A 125 12.06 -11.97 -5.20
C MET A 125 13.23 -10.98 -5.09
N LEU A 126 13.50 -10.44 -3.89
CA LEU A 126 14.68 -9.66 -3.59
C LEU A 126 15.82 -10.62 -3.19
N VAL A 127 16.98 -10.46 -3.80
CA VAL A 127 18.14 -11.33 -3.59
C VAL A 127 19.44 -10.52 -3.55
N ARG A 128 20.56 -11.15 -3.15
CA ARG A 128 21.88 -10.55 -3.29
C ARG A 128 22.22 -10.29 -4.76
N ALA A 129 23.04 -9.29 -5.04
CA ALA A 129 23.41 -8.92 -6.41
C ALA A 129 24.17 -10.03 -7.15
N ASP A 130 24.95 -10.85 -6.43
CA ASP A 130 25.72 -11.98 -6.92
C ASP A 130 24.97 -13.31 -6.95
N GLU A 131 23.67 -13.32 -6.61
CA GLU A 131 22.85 -14.54 -6.65
C GLU A 131 22.66 -15.00 -8.11
N ASP A 132 23.11 -16.21 -8.42
CA ASP A 132 23.06 -16.81 -9.75
C ASP A 132 22.50 -18.25 -9.76
N ARG A 133 22.16 -18.80 -8.58
CA ARG A 133 21.66 -20.17 -8.44
C ARG A 133 20.20 -20.34 -8.89
N PHE A 134 19.47 -19.23 -9.06
CA PHE A 134 18.10 -19.20 -9.56
C PHE A 134 17.76 -17.83 -10.13
N THR A 135 16.85 -17.81 -11.10
CA THR A 135 16.37 -16.60 -11.78
C THR A 135 14.84 -16.44 -11.70
N ASN A 136 14.15 -17.42 -11.17
CA ASN A 136 12.69 -17.43 -11.02
C ASN A 136 12.26 -18.34 -9.86
N GLU A 137 10.97 -18.29 -9.53
CA GLU A 137 10.36 -19.02 -8.40
C GLU A 137 10.45 -20.55 -8.56
N LYS A 138 10.41 -21.06 -9.81
CA LYS A 138 10.47 -22.51 -10.07
C LYS A 138 11.87 -23.06 -9.81
N GLU A 139 12.89 -22.36 -10.25
CA GLU A 139 14.28 -22.71 -9.99
C GLU A 139 14.59 -22.64 -8.48
N PHE A 140 14.09 -21.58 -7.80
CA PHE A 140 14.20 -21.47 -6.36
C PHE A 140 13.51 -22.64 -5.65
N SER A 141 12.27 -22.96 -6.02
CA SER A 141 11.50 -24.05 -5.42
C SER A 141 12.16 -25.41 -5.60
N ALA A 142 12.74 -25.66 -6.78
CA ALA A 142 13.44 -26.91 -7.11
C ALA A 142 14.69 -27.14 -6.23
N ASN A 143 15.40 -26.10 -5.86
CA ASN A 143 16.56 -26.20 -4.97
C ASN A 143 16.12 -26.19 -3.50
N LYS A 144 15.99 -27.37 -2.91
CA LYS A 144 15.48 -27.55 -1.54
C LYS A 144 16.40 -27.01 -0.42
N LYS A 145 17.61 -26.54 -0.77
CA LYS A 145 18.54 -25.94 0.19
C LYS A 145 18.35 -24.44 0.38
N LEU A 146 17.68 -23.76 -0.56
CA LEU A 146 17.49 -22.31 -0.54
C LEU A 146 16.45 -21.90 0.51
N LEU A 147 16.70 -20.80 1.20
CA LEU A 147 15.89 -20.29 2.32
C LEU A 147 15.25 -18.96 1.98
N ILE A 148 14.00 -18.77 2.43
CA ILE A 148 13.23 -17.51 2.35
C ILE A 148 13.24 -16.85 3.72
N GLY A 149 13.55 -15.55 3.77
CA GLY A 149 13.26 -14.70 4.93
C GLY A 149 11.89 -14.05 4.80
N SER A 150 11.11 -14.02 5.87
CA SER A 150 9.78 -13.41 5.86
C SER A 150 9.36 -12.92 7.23
N GLN A 151 8.32 -12.07 7.27
CA GLN A 151 7.69 -11.60 8.49
C GLN A 151 6.32 -12.27 8.64
N PRO A 152 5.98 -12.83 9.82
CA PRO A 152 4.72 -13.53 10.02
C PRO A 152 3.49 -12.65 9.73
N GLY A 153 2.43 -13.25 9.17
CA GLY A 153 1.14 -12.58 8.94
C GLY A 153 1.12 -11.57 7.78
N THR A 154 2.23 -11.41 7.06
CA THR A 154 2.31 -10.54 5.89
C THR A 154 1.82 -11.26 4.62
N THR A 155 1.40 -10.48 3.61
CA THR A 155 1.09 -11.03 2.28
C THR A 155 2.33 -11.64 1.62
N ASN A 156 3.51 -11.06 1.86
CA ASN A 156 4.80 -11.57 1.41
C ASN A 156 5.06 -12.99 1.94
N PHE A 157 4.74 -13.26 3.22
CA PHE A 157 4.82 -14.60 3.79
C PHE A 157 3.92 -15.57 3.01
N TYR A 158 2.66 -15.22 2.79
CA TYR A 158 1.71 -16.10 2.10
C TYR A 158 2.07 -16.31 0.62
N VAL A 159 2.61 -15.30 -0.07
CA VAL A 159 3.14 -15.49 -1.44
C VAL A 159 4.33 -16.45 -1.44
N GLY A 160 5.22 -16.37 -0.45
CA GLY A 160 6.31 -17.33 -0.26
C GLY A 160 5.81 -18.77 -0.09
N VAL A 161 4.80 -18.93 0.75
CA VAL A 161 4.17 -20.23 1.01
C VAL A 161 3.48 -20.79 -0.25
N TYR A 162 2.56 -20.03 -0.83
CA TYR A 162 1.63 -20.56 -1.82
C TYR A 162 2.12 -20.43 -3.27
N ASN A 163 2.92 -19.41 -3.59
CA ASN A 163 3.39 -19.18 -4.96
C ASN A 163 4.80 -19.73 -5.20
N VAL A 164 5.57 -19.99 -4.11
CA VAL A 164 6.97 -20.45 -4.22
C VAL A 164 7.18 -21.83 -3.59
N LEU A 165 6.53 -22.18 -2.48
CA LEU A 165 6.83 -23.37 -1.67
C LEU A 165 5.65 -24.37 -1.48
N ASP A 166 4.87 -24.64 -2.49
CA ASP A 166 3.89 -25.75 -2.51
C ASP A 166 2.79 -25.70 -1.41
N GLY A 167 2.59 -24.57 -0.71
CA GLY A 167 1.44 -24.32 0.17
C GLY A 167 1.58 -24.77 1.64
N ASP A 168 2.78 -25.13 2.11
CA ASP A 168 3.01 -25.48 3.52
C ASP A 168 3.49 -24.28 4.34
N GLU A 169 2.62 -23.73 5.20
CA GLU A 169 2.94 -22.61 6.10
C GLU A 169 4.00 -22.97 7.16
N SER A 170 4.20 -24.26 7.44
CA SER A 170 5.21 -24.76 8.35
C SER A 170 6.54 -25.13 7.67
N ASN A 171 6.69 -24.81 6.39
CA ASN A 171 7.86 -25.20 5.61
C ASN A 171 9.16 -24.68 6.24
N PRO A 172 10.10 -25.56 6.61
CA PRO A 172 11.32 -25.17 7.34
C PRO A 172 12.28 -24.29 6.53
N ARG A 173 12.02 -24.14 5.23
CA ARG A 173 12.74 -23.21 4.36
C ARG A 173 12.36 -21.75 4.59
N ILE A 174 11.25 -21.46 5.25
CA ILE A 174 10.84 -20.10 5.62
C ILE A 174 11.41 -19.76 6.99
N LYS A 175 12.27 -18.77 7.03
CA LYS A 175 12.82 -18.21 8.27
C LYS A 175 12.07 -16.94 8.63
N LEU A 176 11.52 -16.90 9.84
CA LEU A 176 10.69 -15.82 10.31
C LEU A 176 11.52 -14.79 11.08
N PHE A 177 11.25 -13.51 10.78
CA PHE A 177 11.90 -12.36 11.39
C PHE A 177 10.84 -11.41 11.95
N GLU A 178 11.24 -10.61 12.92
CA GLU A 178 10.37 -9.61 13.53
C GLU A 178 9.95 -8.53 12.51
N ASN A 179 10.86 -8.16 11.59
CA ASN A 179 10.61 -7.20 10.54
C ASN A 179 11.42 -7.52 9.27
N PHE A 180 11.05 -6.87 8.15
CA PHE A 180 11.73 -7.08 6.87
C PHE A 180 13.18 -6.57 6.86
N GLY A 181 13.50 -5.54 7.63
CA GLY A 181 14.86 -5.03 7.76
C GLY A 181 15.82 -6.12 8.27
N ALA A 182 15.41 -6.85 9.32
CA ALA A 182 16.17 -7.97 9.86
C ALA A 182 16.33 -9.11 8.83
N ALA A 183 15.25 -9.46 8.10
CA ALA A 183 15.29 -10.47 7.05
C ALA A 183 16.27 -10.08 5.92
N VAL A 184 16.24 -8.81 5.47
CA VAL A 184 17.16 -8.30 4.43
C VAL A 184 18.60 -8.32 4.91
N GLN A 185 18.87 -7.93 6.17
CA GLN A 185 20.24 -8.01 6.72
C GLN A 185 20.75 -9.45 6.79
N ALA A 186 19.93 -10.41 7.23
CA ALA A 186 20.27 -11.83 7.23
C ALA A 186 20.55 -12.35 5.80
N MET A 187 19.78 -11.91 4.80
CA MET A 187 20.05 -12.24 3.40
C MET A 187 21.38 -11.66 2.91
N VAL A 188 21.69 -10.41 3.24
CA VAL A 188 22.96 -9.77 2.89
C VAL A 188 24.15 -10.51 3.55
N ALA A 189 23.96 -11.00 4.79
CA ALA A 189 24.95 -11.78 5.52
C ALA A 189 25.15 -13.20 4.96
N GLY A 190 24.22 -13.69 4.12
CA GLY A 190 24.28 -15.03 3.54
C GLY A 190 23.54 -16.11 4.33
N ASP A 191 22.81 -15.74 5.39
CA ASP A 191 22.01 -16.67 6.20
C ASP A 191 20.71 -17.07 5.50
N LEU A 192 20.31 -16.32 4.49
CA LEU A 192 19.15 -16.52 3.63
C LEU A 192 19.52 -16.32 2.17
N ASP A 193 18.64 -16.78 1.28
CA ASP A 193 18.84 -16.67 -0.16
C ASP A 193 17.92 -15.66 -0.80
N MET A 194 16.73 -15.45 -0.25
CA MET A 194 15.69 -14.60 -0.81
C MET A 194 14.82 -13.98 0.28
N VAL A 195 14.33 -12.76 0.03
CA VAL A 195 13.20 -12.15 0.75
C VAL A 195 12.15 -11.77 -0.27
N LEU A 196 10.90 -12.17 -0.04
CA LEU A 196 9.78 -11.67 -0.86
C LEU A 196 9.41 -10.28 -0.39
N MET A 197 9.30 -9.36 -1.34
CA MET A 197 9.07 -7.96 -1.02
C MET A 197 8.31 -7.27 -2.14
N ASP A 198 7.49 -6.28 -1.79
CA ASP A 198 6.83 -5.44 -2.79
C ASP A 198 7.84 -4.56 -3.56
N ALA A 199 7.41 -4.08 -4.73
CA ALA A 199 8.26 -3.30 -5.63
C ALA A 199 8.76 -2.00 -5.00
N ALA A 200 7.94 -1.34 -4.16
CA ALA A 200 8.30 -0.07 -3.52
C ALA A 200 9.44 -0.30 -2.53
N SER A 201 9.27 -1.27 -1.60
CA SER A 201 10.27 -1.60 -0.59
C SER A 201 11.52 -2.24 -1.21
N SER A 202 11.38 -3.09 -2.24
CA SER A 202 12.54 -3.60 -2.98
C SER A 202 13.42 -2.47 -3.52
N ARG A 203 12.82 -1.44 -4.13
CA ARG A 203 13.56 -0.25 -4.61
C ARG A 203 14.23 0.50 -3.46
N GLY A 204 13.54 0.67 -2.34
CA GLY A 204 14.09 1.30 -1.15
C GLY A 204 15.36 0.60 -0.67
N TYR A 205 15.32 -0.73 -0.49
CA TYR A 205 16.49 -1.50 -0.07
C TYR A 205 17.61 -1.52 -1.11
N ILE A 206 17.30 -1.66 -2.40
CA ILE A 206 18.29 -1.61 -3.49
C ILE A 206 18.98 -0.23 -3.50
N GLY A 207 18.21 0.85 -3.35
CA GLY A 207 18.75 2.21 -3.29
C GLY A 207 19.60 2.48 -2.04
N ALA A 208 19.20 1.93 -0.89
CA ALA A 208 19.96 2.05 0.36
C ALA A 208 21.25 1.23 0.37
N MET A 209 21.35 0.17 -0.44
CA MET A 209 22.50 -0.74 -0.52
C MET A 209 22.97 -0.92 -1.99
N PRO A 210 23.49 0.13 -2.64
CA PRO A 210 23.87 0.08 -4.05
C PRO A 210 24.85 -1.07 -4.36
N GLY A 211 24.54 -1.84 -5.40
CA GLY A 211 25.37 -2.95 -5.85
C GLY A 211 25.32 -4.22 -4.98
N LYS A 212 24.54 -4.23 -3.88
CA LYS A 212 24.41 -5.40 -3.01
C LYS A 212 23.16 -6.24 -3.26
N LEU A 213 22.13 -5.65 -3.79
CA LEU A 213 20.82 -6.26 -3.98
C LEU A 213 20.30 -6.11 -5.41
N LYS A 214 19.47 -7.05 -5.83
CA LYS A 214 18.69 -7.01 -7.07
C LYS A 214 17.36 -7.75 -6.88
N THR A 215 16.40 -7.51 -7.75
CA THR A 215 15.24 -8.39 -7.91
C THR A 215 15.47 -9.38 -9.05
N VAL A 216 14.92 -10.60 -8.91
CA VAL A 216 14.94 -11.63 -9.95
C VAL A 216 13.54 -12.15 -10.23
N GLY A 217 13.32 -12.69 -11.44
CA GLY A 217 12.03 -13.19 -11.90
C GLY A 217 11.01 -12.11 -12.23
N GLY A 218 9.79 -12.55 -12.52
CA GLY A 218 8.63 -11.70 -12.71
C GLY A 218 7.88 -11.42 -11.41
N PRO A 219 6.81 -10.59 -11.47
CA PRO A 219 5.96 -10.35 -10.32
C PRO A 219 5.21 -11.63 -9.92
N LEU A 220 5.20 -11.93 -8.64
CA LEU A 220 4.53 -13.10 -8.05
C LEU A 220 3.10 -12.81 -7.55
N GLY A 221 2.71 -11.55 -7.54
CA GLY A 221 1.38 -11.09 -7.16
C GLY A 221 1.26 -9.58 -7.32
N THR A 222 0.01 -9.11 -7.40
CA THR A 222 -0.33 -7.68 -7.38
C THR A 222 -1.15 -7.41 -6.14
N GLU A 223 -0.90 -6.30 -5.48
CA GLU A 223 -1.57 -5.90 -4.25
C GLU A 223 -1.89 -4.40 -4.26
N GLU A 224 -2.91 -4.03 -3.50
CA GLU A 224 -3.31 -2.64 -3.28
C GLU A 224 -3.08 -2.31 -1.81
N PHE A 225 -2.42 -1.20 -1.52
CA PHE A 225 -2.23 -0.70 -0.16
C PHE A 225 -3.30 0.31 0.21
N GLY A 226 -3.84 0.18 1.43
CA GLY A 226 -4.81 1.10 2.00
C GLY A 226 -4.47 1.41 3.46
N PHE A 227 -4.89 2.58 3.92
CA PHE A 227 -4.91 2.90 5.34
C PHE A 227 -6.01 2.11 6.03
N ILE A 228 -5.76 1.68 7.28
CA ILE A 228 -6.72 0.93 8.07
C ILE A 228 -7.32 1.77 9.18
N PHE A 229 -8.58 1.51 9.50
CA PHE A 229 -9.37 2.24 10.50
C PHE A 229 -10.16 1.27 11.37
N THR A 230 -10.53 1.70 12.56
CA THR A 230 -11.52 0.99 13.38
C THR A 230 -12.81 0.79 12.59
N PRO A 231 -13.47 -0.38 12.68
CA PRO A 231 -14.73 -0.63 11.98
C PRO A 231 -15.80 0.45 12.27
N GLY A 232 -16.37 1.00 11.20
CA GLY A 232 -17.36 2.09 11.28
C GLY A 232 -16.78 3.49 11.52
N SER A 233 -15.47 3.68 11.35
CA SER A 233 -14.81 4.98 11.53
C SER A 233 -15.34 6.05 10.57
N ASP A 234 -15.65 7.23 11.12
CA ASP A 234 -16.05 8.42 10.37
C ASP A 234 -14.92 9.06 9.55
N LEU A 235 -13.67 8.62 9.75
CA LEU A 235 -12.49 9.12 9.05
C LEU A 235 -12.29 8.49 7.65
N VAL A 236 -12.89 7.33 7.37
CA VAL A 236 -12.70 6.63 6.08
C VAL A 236 -13.12 7.51 4.90
N ALA A 237 -14.30 8.10 4.96
CA ALA A 237 -14.82 8.93 3.87
C ALA A 237 -14.00 10.23 3.67
N PRO A 238 -13.65 11.02 4.70
CA PRO A 238 -12.73 12.16 4.57
C PRO A 238 -11.37 11.78 3.99
N PHE A 239 -10.74 10.71 4.47
CA PHE A 239 -9.45 10.25 3.96
C PHE A 239 -9.53 9.86 2.48
N ASN A 240 -10.58 9.15 2.07
CA ASN A 240 -10.80 8.81 0.66
C ASN A 240 -10.92 10.05 -0.24
N GLN A 241 -11.64 11.08 0.20
CA GLN A 241 -11.74 12.34 -0.54
C GLN A 241 -10.39 13.05 -0.63
N ALA A 242 -9.58 13.03 0.44
CA ALA A 242 -8.24 13.60 0.42
C ALA A 242 -7.30 12.81 -0.52
N ILE A 243 -7.33 11.47 -0.49
CA ILE A 243 -6.57 10.60 -1.42
C ILE A 243 -6.94 10.92 -2.88
N GLU A 244 -8.23 11.00 -3.20
CA GLU A 244 -8.67 11.35 -4.56
C GLU A 244 -8.25 12.76 -4.98
N SER A 245 -8.27 13.72 -4.05
CA SER A 245 -7.75 15.06 -4.30
C SER A 245 -6.24 15.03 -4.59
N MET A 246 -5.46 14.23 -3.82
CA MET A 246 -4.00 14.09 -4.03
C MET A 246 -3.66 13.36 -5.33
N LYS A 247 -4.49 12.41 -5.76
CA LYS A 247 -4.36 11.77 -7.09
C LYS A 247 -4.60 12.80 -8.19
N LYS A 248 -5.68 13.58 -8.07
CA LYS A 248 -6.11 14.53 -9.09
C LYS A 248 -5.12 15.66 -9.35
N ASP A 249 -4.46 16.16 -8.32
CA ASP A 249 -3.49 17.26 -8.44
C ASP A 249 -2.04 16.79 -8.61
N GLY A 250 -1.80 15.46 -8.68
CA GLY A 250 -0.47 14.86 -8.90
C GLY A 250 0.41 14.83 -7.65
N PHE A 251 -0.13 15.11 -6.46
CA PHE A 251 0.66 15.06 -5.24
C PHE A 251 1.20 13.66 -4.95
N LEU A 252 0.39 12.60 -5.13
CA LEU A 252 0.86 11.22 -4.95
C LEU A 252 1.99 10.86 -5.92
N ASP A 253 1.96 11.35 -7.17
CA ASP A 253 3.03 11.13 -8.15
C ASP A 253 4.32 11.84 -7.73
N SER A 254 4.19 13.02 -7.12
CA SER A 254 5.36 13.72 -6.56
C SER A 254 5.99 12.96 -5.39
N LEU A 255 5.18 12.33 -4.52
CA LEU A 255 5.67 11.45 -3.47
C LEU A 255 6.37 10.21 -4.03
N ASN A 256 5.82 9.59 -5.07
CA ASN A 256 6.45 8.47 -5.77
C ASN A 256 7.83 8.86 -6.30
N THR A 257 7.94 10.04 -6.94
CA THR A 257 9.20 10.58 -7.43
C THR A 257 10.19 10.79 -6.29
N LYS A 258 9.77 11.47 -5.22
CA LYS A 258 10.60 11.76 -4.06
C LYS A 258 11.15 10.48 -3.43
N TRP A 259 10.28 9.54 -3.08
CA TRP A 259 10.65 8.40 -2.24
C TRP A 259 11.20 7.19 -2.99
N PHE A 260 10.78 6.96 -4.24
CA PHE A 260 11.21 5.78 -5.01
C PHE A 260 12.35 6.06 -5.98
N TYR A 261 12.61 7.34 -6.32
CA TYR A 261 13.60 7.69 -7.34
C TYR A 261 14.65 8.69 -6.87
N GLU A 262 14.38 9.55 -5.89
CA GLU A 262 15.27 10.65 -5.50
C GLU A 262 15.89 10.50 -4.12
N TYR A 263 15.18 9.91 -3.15
CA TYR A 263 15.58 9.87 -1.75
C TYR A 263 16.97 9.27 -1.50
N ASN A 264 17.38 8.27 -2.29
CA ASN A 264 18.68 7.59 -2.15
C ASN A 264 19.73 8.06 -3.17
N LYS A 265 19.51 9.18 -3.85
CA LYS A 265 20.51 9.82 -4.70
C LYS A 265 21.26 10.86 -3.87
#